data_dd86ba338c7c5011895e1d76a9345085
#
_entry.id   dd86ba338c7c5011895e1d76a9345085
#
_cell.length_a   1.000
_cell.length_b   1.000
_cell.length_c   1.000
_cell.angle_alpha   90.00
_cell.angle_beta   90.00
_cell.angle_gamma   90.00
#
_symmetry.space_group_name_H-M   'P 1'
#
loop_
_entity.id
_entity.type
_entity.pdbx_description
1 polymer ?
#
loop_
_entity_poly.entity_id
_entity_poly.type
_entity_poly.pdbx_seq_one_letter_code
_entity_poly.pdbx_strand_id
1 'polypeptide(L)'
;MKLVLAHNIGDINHENYSTRSMIYNCPYPIGFDGVYKSVYDNQDVLEGKSGIFFVMGDYVGKDNSFEYPNEVPVLEQYCTWEQIQEMCDKYDFKIGWHTWGHPDLTQVSRHEMVQQITPPFPMDYFAYPYGRYNKVVLDCVQQAGFKEAWSVNQGSMNENDPDYIFKQFRPYL
;
A
#
# COMPACT_ATOMS: atom_id res chain seq x y z
N MET A 1 -0.90 0.46 16.15
CA MET A 1 0.16 1.31 15.53
C MET A 1 -0.49 2.12 14.41
N LYS A 2 -0.04 3.33 14.12
CA LYS A 2 -0.55 4.13 12.99
C LYS A 2 0.58 4.30 11.98
N LEU A 3 0.28 4.14 10.69
CA LEU A 3 1.21 4.42 9.59
C LEU A 3 0.86 5.78 8.97
N VAL A 4 1.87 6.45 8.42
CA VAL A 4 1.67 7.57 7.48
C VAL A 4 1.63 6.99 6.08
N LEU A 5 0.59 7.29 5.33
CA LEU A 5 0.44 6.84 3.96
C LEU A 5 1.31 7.69 3.04
N ALA A 6 2.07 7.02 2.18
CA ALA A 6 2.81 7.61 1.09
C ALA A 6 2.60 6.78 -0.19
N HIS A 7 2.76 7.39 -1.36
CA HIS A 7 2.71 6.70 -2.65
C HIS A 7 4.07 6.82 -3.34
N ASN A 8 4.45 8.05 -3.65
CA ASN A 8 5.65 8.39 -4.41
C ASN A 8 6.61 9.26 -3.60
N ILE A 9 7.87 9.28 -3.98
CA ILE A 9 8.85 10.26 -3.49
C ILE A 9 9.30 11.10 -4.70
N GLY A 10 9.04 12.39 -4.67
CA GLY A 10 9.43 13.29 -5.75
C GLY A 10 9.33 14.75 -5.36
N ASP A 11 9.90 15.62 -6.21
CA ASP A 11 9.86 17.08 -6.02
C ASP A 11 8.67 17.74 -6.74
N ILE A 12 7.75 16.94 -7.29
CA ILE A 12 6.61 17.41 -8.06
C ILE A 12 5.46 17.67 -7.09
N ASN A 13 4.90 18.87 -7.16
CA ASN A 13 3.73 19.27 -6.37
C ASN A 13 2.45 18.63 -6.95
N HIS A 14 2.27 17.34 -6.74
CA HIS A 14 1.11 16.58 -7.15
C HIS A 14 0.49 15.91 -5.92
N GLU A 15 -0.82 15.72 -5.88
CA GLU A 15 -1.58 15.23 -4.71
C GLU A 15 -1.07 13.88 -4.14
N ASN A 16 -0.39 13.08 -4.96
CA ASN A 16 0.11 11.75 -4.58
C ASN A 16 1.62 11.72 -4.28
N TYR A 17 2.32 12.86 -4.29
CA TYR A 17 3.76 12.90 -4.05
C TYR A 17 4.10 13.35 -2.65
N SER A 18 4.92 12.57 -1.98
CA SER A 18 5.61 12.97 -0.75
C SER A 18 6.97 13.52 -1.12
N THR A 19 7.30 14.71 -0.65
CA THR A 19 8.67 15.22 -0.86
C THR A 19 9.67 14.43 -0.03
N ARG A 20 10.94 14.40 -0.46
CA ARG A 20 12.03 13.79 0.31
C ARG A 20 12.06 14.36 1.76
N SER A 21 11.82 15.65 1.92
CA SER A 21 11.77 16.31 3.23
C SER A 21 10.64 15.79 4.12
N MET A 22 9.45 15.53 3.55
CA MET A 22 8.31 14.98 4.30
C MET A 22 8.64 13.58 4.83
N ILE A 23 9.20 12.71 3.98
CA ILE A 23 9.62 11.36 4.38
C ILE A 23 10.73 11.44 5.42
N TYR A 24 11.77 12.22 5.16
CA TYR A 24 12.91 12.37 6.08
C TYR A 24 12.51 12.84 7.47
N ASN A 25 11.59 13.80 7.56
CA ASN A 25 11.13 14.37 8.83
C ASN A 25 9.95 13.59 9.46
N CYS A 26 9.43 12.55 8.80
CA CYS A 26 8.32 11.78 9.32
C CYS A 26 8.75 11.00 10.58
N PRO A 27 8.11 11.24 11.75
CA PRO A 27 8.45 10.55 13.00
C PRO A 27 7.71 9.21 13.16
N TYR A 28 6.89 8.83 12.20
CA TYR A 28 6.04 7.64 12.27
C TYR A 28 6.47 6.61 11.23
N PRO A 29 6.14 5.32 11.44
CA PRO A 29 6.25 4.31 10.39
C PRO A 29 5.44 4.69 9.15
N ILE A 30 5.95 4.32 7.97
CA ILE A 30 5.43 4.74 6.68
C ILE A 30 4.83 3.54 5.94
N GLY A 31 3.61 3.67 5.44
CA GLY A 31 3.00 2.72 4.50
C GLY A 31 3.12 3.29 3.09
N PHE A 32 3.86 2.62 2.22
CA PHE A 32 3.87 2.95 0.80
C PHE A 32 2.83 2.12 0.07
N ASP A 33 1.87 2.81 -0.53
CA ASP A 33 0.78 2.22 -1.29
C ASP A 33 1.17 2.18 -2.77
N GLY A 34 1.29 0.97 -3.33
CA GLY A 34 1.66 0.76 -4.72
C GLY A 34 3.13 1.00 -5.06
N VAL A 35 4.05 0.75 -4.20
CA VAL A 35 5.54 0.84 -4.29
C VAL A 35 6.12 1.28 -5.63
N TYR A 36 6.12 2.57 -5.90
CA TYR A 36 6.64 3.15 -7.15
C TYR A 36 8.18 3.16 -7.19
N LYS A 37 8.73 3.13 -8.41
CA LYS A 37 10.18 3.20 -8.62
C LYS A 37 10.83 4.46 -8.04
N SER A 38 10.09 5.57 -7.96
CA SER A 38 10.54 6.80 -7.30
C SER A 38 10.92 6.57 -5.83
N VAL A 39 10.30 5.60 -5.14
CA VAL A 39 10.68 5.21 -3.77
C VAL A 39 12.05 4.55 -3.78
N TYR A 40 12.29 3.63 -4.72
CA TYR A 40 13.58 2.98 -4.87
C TYR A 40 14.70 3.96 -5.27
N ASP A 41 14.44 4.85 -6.22
CA ASP A 41 15.40 5.84 -6.69
C ASP A 41 15.78 6.87 -5.60
N ASN A 42 14.93 7.06 -4.61
CA ASN A 42 15.12 7.97 -3.47
C ASN A 42 15.24 7.22 -2.12
N GLN A 43 15.60 5.95 -2.14
CA GLN A 43 15.57 5.08 -0.97
C GLN A 43 16.47 5.52 0.19
N ASP A 44 17.45 6.40 -0.06
CA ASP A 44 18.33 6.94 0.98
C ASP A 44 17.56 7.68 2.09
N VAL A 45 16.38 8.25 1.79
CA VAL A 45 15.53 8.90 2.81
C VAL A 45 14.86 7.92 3.77
N LEU A 46 14.91 6.61 3.47
CA LEU A 46 14.37 5.54 4.32
C LEU A 46 15.32 5.16 5.46
N GLU A 47 16.55 5.69 5.47
CA GLU A 47 17.51 5.42 6.53
C GLU A 47 16.94 5.77 7.91
N GLY A 48 16.99 4.82 8.84
CA GLY A 48 16.41 4.97 10.18
C GLY A 48 14.87 5.02 10.23
N LYS A 49 14.19 4.76 9.11
CA LYS A 49 12.73 4.63 9.04
C LYS A 49 12.30 3.17 9.09
N SER A 50 11.03 2.98 9.44
CA SER A 50 10.38 1.67 9.39
C SER A 50 9.04 1.79 8.68
N GLY A 51 8.52 0.67 8.17
CA GLY A 51 7.23 0.71 7.50
C GLY A 51 6.85 -0.55 6.74
N ILE A 52 5.89 -0.37 5.83
CA ILE A 52 5.35 -1.45 5.03
C ILE A 52 5.22 -0.99 3.57
N PHE A 53 5.70 -1.80 2.64
CA PHE A 53 5.49 -1.67 1.21
C PHE A 53 4.26 -2.50 0.83
N PHE A 54 3.12 -1.86 0.58
CA PHE A 54 1.89 -2.52 0.13
C PHE A 54 1.90 -2.70 -1.38
N VAL A 55 2.10 -3.93 -1.83
CA VAL A 55 2.37 -4.26 -3.22
C VAL A 55 1.09 -4.65 -3.96
N MET A 56 0.88 -4.07 -5.13
CA MET A 56 -0.13 -4.48 -6.10
C MET A 56 0.51 -5.43 -7.12
N GLY A 57 0.06 -6.70 -7.13
CA GLY A 57 0.75 -7.77 -7.87
C GLY A 57 0.84 -7.58 -9.37
N ASP A 58 -0.24 -7.09 -9.99
CA ASP A 58 -0.31 -6.89 -11.45
C ASP A 58 0.57 -5.74 -11.94
N TYR A 59 1.02 -4.87 -11.04
CA TYR A 59 1.76 -3.67 -11.36
C TYR A 59 3.27 -3.82 -11.19
N VAL A 60 3.73 -4.83 -10.46
CA VAL A 60 5.15 -5.04 -10.19
C VAL A 60 5.97 -5.04 -11.48
N GLY A 61 6.96 -4.13 -11.57
CA GLY A 61 7.85 -3.97 -12.72
C GLY A 61 7.21 -3.37 -13.97
N LYS A 62 5.97 -2.88 -13.89
CA LYS A 62 5.27 -2.23 -14.99
C LYS A 62 5.20 -0.71 -14.78
N ASP A 63 4.78 0.00 -15.83
CA ASP A 63 4.40 1.40 -15.72
C ASP A 63 2.91 1.56 -15.36
N ASN A 64 2.49 2.80 -15.07
CA ASN A 64 1.11 3.13 -14.71
C ASN A 64 0.22 3.50 -15.91
N SER A 65 0.62 3.19 -17.13
CA SER A 65 -0.08 3.57 -18.37
C SER A 65 -1.53 3.10 -18.43
N PHE A 66 -1.86 2.02 -17.75
CA PHE A 66 -3.20 1.45 -17.74
C PHE A 66 -4.11 1.99 -16.63
N GLU A 67 -3.58 2.65 -15.60
CA GLU A 67 -4.41 3.38 -14.62
C GLU A 67 -5.00 4.66 -15.21
N TYR A 68 -4.31 5.25 -16.19
CA TYR A 68 -4.66 6.55 -16.78
C TYR A 68 -4.66 6.49 -18.31
N PRO A 69 -5.50 5.65 -18.96
CA PRO A 69 -5.41 5.39 -20.40
C PRO A 69 -5.70 6.59 -21.29
N ASN A 70 -6.28 7.67 -20.76
CA ASN A 70 -6.67 8.87 -21.51
C ASN A 70 -5.92 10.15 -21.08
N GLU A 71 -5.01 10.04 -20.13
CA GLU A 71 -4.18 11.16 -19.69
C GLU A 71 -2.79 10.99 -20.30
N VAL A 72 -2.07 12.09 -20.50
CA VAL A 72 -0.62 12.04 -20.79
C VAL A 72 0.07 12.08 -19.42
N PRO A 73 0.19 10.95 -18.74
CA PRO A 73 0.77 10.95 -17.43
C PRO A 73 2.29 11.06 -17.57
N VAL A 74 2.92 11.60 -16.56
CA VAL A 74 4.29 11.21 -16.29
C VAL A 74 4.21 9.71 -16.04
N LEU A 75 4.68 8.88 -16.99
CA LEU A 75 4.69 7.44 -16.84
C LEU A 75 5.59 7.09 -15.66
N GLU A 76 4.96 6.66 -14.59
CA GLU A 76 5.65 6.19 -13.40
C GLU A 76 5.78 4.68 -13.46
N GLN A 77 6.93 4.17 -13.08
CA GLN A 77 7.16 2.74 -12.99
C GLN A 77 6.96 2.27 -11.55
N TYR A 78 6.45 1.07 -11.40
CA TYR A 78 6.45 0.35 -10.15
C TYR A 78 7.76 -0.42 -9.97
N CYS A 79 8.18 -0.60 -8.72
CA CYS A 79 9.33 -1.41 -8.38
C CYS A 79 9.16 -2.86 -8.85
N THR A 80 10.27 -3.50 -9.20
CA THR A 80 10.31 -4.97 -9.34
C THR A 80 10.35 -5.64 -7.95
N TRP A 81 10.10 -6.95 -7.90
CA TRP A 81 10.21 -7.72 -6.66
C TRP A 81 11.62 -7.65 -6.06
N GLU A 82 12.66 -7.67 -6.92
CA GLU A 82 14.07 -7.57 -6.50
C GLU A 82 14.36 -6.22 -5.84
N GLN A 83 13.84 -5.13 -6.41
CA GLN A 83 14.00 -3.78 -5.84
C GLN A 83 13.29 -3.64 -4.49
N ILE A 84 12.08 -4.18 -4.37
CA ILE A 84 11.32 -4.19 -3.11
C ILE A 84 12.08 -5.00 -2.05
N GLN A 85 12.57 -6.18 -2.41
CA GLN A 85 13.33 -7.03 -1.49
C GLN A 85 14.62 -6.37 -1.05
N GLU A 86 15.37 -5.75 -1.98
CA GLU A 86 16.60 -5.00 -1.66
C GLU A 86 16.33 -3.90 -0.61
N MET A 87 15.25 -3.13 -0.78
CA MET A 87 14.86 -2.11 0.21
C MET A 87 14.48 -2.73 1.57
N CYS A 88 13.79 -3.89 1.58
CA CYS A 88 13.47 -4.59 2.82
C CYS A 88 14.70 -5.14 3.54
N ASP A 89 15.69 -5.62 2.79
CA ASP A 89 16.95 -6.14 3.35
C ASP A 89 17.82 -5.02 3.93
N LYS A 90 17.73 -3.82 3.35
CA LYS A 90 18.53 -2.66 3.73
C LYS A 90 17.92 -1.81 4.82
N TYR A 91 16.59 -1.73 4.87
CA TYR A 91 15.85 -0.86 5.78
C TYR A 91 14.83 -1.68 6.59
N ASP A 92 14.32 -1.12 7.69
CA ASP A 92 13.30 -1.78 8.53
C ASP A 92 11.90 -1.67 7.89
N PHE A 93 11.76 -2.21 6.68
CA PHE A 93 10.49 -2.29 5.99
C PHE A 93 10.05 -3.74 5.80
N LYS A 94 8.72 -3.95 5.76
CA LYS A 94 8.09 -5.25 5.51
C LYS A 94 7.29 -5.19 4.22
N ILE A 95 7.05 -6.34 3.60
CA ILE A 95 6.16 -6.45 2.45
C ILE A 95 4.75 -6.73 2.94
N GLY A 96 3.79 -5.99 2.43
CA GLY A 96 2.35 -6.19 2.59
C GLY A 96 1.66 -6.32 1.24
N TRP A 97 0.41 -6.74 1.25
CA TRP A 97 -0.39 -6.96 0.05
C TRP A 97 -1.44 -5.88 -0.15
N HIS A 98 -1.65 -5.49 -1.41
CA HIS A 98 -2.62 -4.47 -1.80
C HIS A 98 -3.47 -4.92 -3.00
N THR A 99 -3.79 -6.20 -3.05
CA THR A 99 -4.47 -6.89 -4.14
C THR A 99 -3.62 -7.05 -5.41
N TRP A 100 -4.15 -7.76 -6.40
CA TRP A 100 -3.51 -7.85 -7.71
C TRP A 100 -3.71 -6.57 -8.51
N GLY A 101 -4.96 -6.21 -8.80
CA GLY A 101 -5.33 -5.15 -9.74
C GLY A 101 -6.00 -3.92 -9.11
N HIS A 102 -5.92 -3.74 -7.79
CA HIS A 102 -6.46 -2.58 -7.08
C HIS A 102 -7.99 -2.33 -7.27
N PRO A 103 -8.87 -3.35 -7.32
CA PRO A 103 -10.29 -3.10 -7.44
C PRO A 103 -10.92 -2.61 -6.13
N ASP A 104 -12.05 -1.91 -6.22
CA ASP A 104 -12.92 -1.73 -5.06
C ASP A 104 -13.52 -3.10 -4.65
N LEU A 105 -12.96 -3.70 -3.60
CA LEU A 105 -13.35 -5.03 -3.14
C LEU A 105 -14.82 -5.12 -2.71
N THR A 106 -15.45 -3.99 -2.42
CA THR A 106 -16.89 -3.96 -2.06
C THR A 106 -17.79 -4.08 -3.27
N GLN A 107 -17.27 -3.97 -4.49
CA GLN A 107 -18.00 -3.96 -5.75
C GLN A 107 -17.74 -5.20 -6.62
N VAL A 108 -16.82 -6.07 -6.24
CA VAL A 108 -16.48 -7.28 -6.99
C VAL A 108 -17.20 -8.52 -6.45
N SER A 109 -17.27 -9.58 -7.27
CA SER A 109 -17.80 -10.87 -6.82
C SER A 109 -16.93 -11.49 -5.74
N ARG A 110 -17.51 -12.36 -4.89
CA ARG A 110 -16.73 -13.06 -3.86
C ARG A 110 -15.59 -13.89 -4.46
N HIS A 111 -15.80 -14.49 -5.62
CA HIS A 111 -14.77 -15.27 -6.31
C HIS A 111 -13.57 -14.38 -6.70
N GLU A 112 -13.85 -13.26 -7.34
CA GLU A 112 -12.84 -12.27 -7.72
C GLU A 112 -12.15 -11.67 -6.48
N MET A 113 -12.92 -11.34 -5.44
CA MET A 113 -12.40 -10.83 -4.17
C MET A 113 -11.34 -11.78 -3.58
N VAL A 114 -11.62 -13.08 -3.52
CA VAL A 114 -10.66 -14.09 -3.02
C VAL A 114 -9.41 -14.13 -3.89
N GLN A 115 -9.55 -14.07 -5.22
CA GLN A 115 -8.40 -14.02 -6.14
C GLN A 115 -7.56 -12.76 -5.88
N GLN A 116 -8.19 -11.61 -5.78
CA GLN A 116 -7.52 -10.32 -5.55
C GLN A 116 -6.79 -10.26 -4.20
N ILE A 117 -7.38 -10.82 -3.15
CA ILE A 117 -6.83 -10.81 -1.79
C ILE A 117 -5.70 -11.84 -1.62
N THR A 118 -5.70 -12.94 -2.38
CA THR A 118 -4.70 -14.00 -2.24
C THR A 118 -3.33 -13.56 -2.78
N PRO A 119 -2.30 -13.37 -1.92
CA PRO A 119 -0.97 -12.97 -2.35
C PRO A 119 -0.20 -14.14 -2.96
N PRO A 120 0.89 -13.90 -3.72
CA PRO A 120 1.70 -14.96 -4.34
C PRO A 120 2.49 -15.80 -3.34
N PHE A 121 2.71 -15.27 -2.13
CA PHE A 121 3.33 -15.96 -0.99
C PHE A 121 2.76 -15.42 0.32
N PRO A 122 2.93 -16.09 1.46
CA PRO A 122 2.37 -15.64 2.73
C PRO A 122 2.85 -14.23 3.12
N MET A 123 1.92 -13.34 3.44
CA MET A 123 2.17 -11.98 3.92
C MET A 123 1.33 -11.70 5.16
N ASP A 124 1.90 -10.93 6.09
CA ASP A 124 1.25 -10.61 7.35
C ASP A 124 0.35 -9.35 7.25
N TYR A 125 0.59 -8.50 6.27
CA TYR A 125 0.00 -7.15 6.17
C TYR A 125 -0.83 -6.99 4.91
N PHE A 126 -1.99 -6.32 5.05
CA PHE A 126 -2.88 -6.01 3.95
C PHE A 126 -3.30 -4.54 3.99
N ALA A 127 -3.43 -3.89 2.83
CA ALA A 127 -4.07 -2.59 2.70
C ALA A 127 -5.32 -2.71 1.81
N TYR A 128 -6.43 -2.10 2.24
CA TYR A 128 -7.67 -2.09 1.47
C TYR A 128 -7.58 -1.05 0.34
N PRO A 129 -7.78 -1.44 -0.93
CA PRO A 129 -7.92 -0.49 -2.03
C PRO A 129 -8.94 0.60 -1.69
N TYR A 130 -8.60 1.86 -1.93
CA TYR A 130 -9.42 3.03 -1.59
C TYR A 130 -9.80 3.13 -0.10
N GLY A 131 -9.20 2.34 0.76
CA GLY A 131 -9.59 2.19 2.15
C GLY A 131 -10.99 1.60 2.35
N ARG A 132 -11.62 1.02 1.32
CA ARG A 132 -13.00 0.53 1.34
C ARG A 132 -13.09 -0.92 1.75
N TYR A 133 -14.01 -1.20 2.67
CA TYR A 133 -14.33 -2.55 3.11
C TYR A 133 -15.78 -2.64 3.59
N ASN A 134 -16.30 -3.85 3.64
CA ASN A 134 -17.53 -4.23 4.30
C ASN A 134 -17.29 -5.56 5.05
N LYS A 135 -18.31 -6.07 5.73
CA LYS A 135 -18.14 -7.31 6.50
C LYS A 135 -17.65 -8.50 5.66
N VAL A 136 -18.09 -8.61 4.41
CA VAL A 136 -17.68 -9.72 3.53
C VAL A 136 -16.20 -9.60 3.19
N VAL A 137 -15.72 -8.38 2.90
CA VAL A 137 -14.30 -8.10 2.62
C VAL A 137 -13.45 -8.40 3.86
N LEU A 138 -13.88 -7.94 5.04
CA LEU A 138 -13.19 -8.23 6.31
C LEU A 138 -13.05 -9.75 6.54
N ASP A 139 -14.15 -10.49 6.39
CA ASP A 139 -14.13 -11.95 6.57
C ASP A 139 -13.18 -12.64 5.57
N CYS A 140 -13.13 -12.16 4.31
CA CYS A 140 -12.20 -12.71 3.32
C CYS A 140 -10.73 -12.39 3.64
N VAL A 141 -10.40 -11.17 4.05
CA VAL A 141 -9.06 -10.76 4.46
C VAL A 141 -8.58 -11.57 5.67
N GLN A 142 -9.47 -11.75 6.65
CA GLN A 142 -9.18 -12.59 7.81
C GLN A 142 -8.94 -14.06 7.42
N GLN A 143 -9.78 -14.62 6.56
CA GLN A 143 -9.64 -16.00 6.07
C GLN A 143 -8.36 -16.21 5.24
N ALA A 144 -7.87 -15.17 4.57
CA ALA A 144 -6.60 -15.20 3.84
C ALA A 144 -5.37 -15.24 4.76
N GLY A 145 -5.54 -15.03 6.07
CA GLY A 145 -4.48 -15.23 7.08
C GLY A 145 -3.64 -13.99 7.38
N PHE A 146 -4.02 -12.81 6.90
CA PHE A 146 -3.33 -11.56 7.26
C PHE A 146 -3.50 -11.28 8.76
N LYS A 147 -2.42 -10.80 9.39
CA LYS A 147 -2.40 -10.46 10.81
C LYS A 147 -2.87 -9.04 11.07
N GLU A 148 -2.61 -8.14 10.12
CA GLU A 148 -3.01 -6.73 10.20
C GLU A 148 -3.52 -6.24 8.86
N ALA A 149 -4.58 -5.43 8.88
CA ALA A 149 -5.12 -4.78 7.70
C ALA A 149 -5.32 -3.28 7.93
N TRP A 150 -5.11 -2.49 6.87
CA TRP A 150 -4.99 -1.04 6.93
C TRP A 150 -5.99 -0.35 6.01
N SER A 151 -6.63 0.71 6.53
CA SER A 151 -7.59 1.53 5.79
C SER A 151 -7.31 3.02 5.99
N VAL A 152 -7.68 3.83 5.01
CA VAL A 152 -7.59 5.31 5.08
C VAL A 152 -8.87 5.97 5.59
N ASN A 153 -9.98 5.23 5.74
CA ASN A 153 -11.26 5.79 6.14
C ASN A 153 -11.27 6.20 7.62
N GLN A 154 -11.07 7.49 7.87
CA GLN A 154 -11.25 8.09 9.18
C GLN A 154 -12.74 8.20 9.51
N GLY A 155 -13.31 7.30 10.23
CA GLY A 155 -14.69 7.45 10.72
C GLY A 155 -15.62 6.29 10.44
N SER A 156 -15.16 5.28 9.75
CA SER A 156 -15.91 4.02 9.57
C SER A 156 -15.43 2.89 10.47
N MET A 157 -14.60 3.18 11.46
CA MET A 157 -14.28 2.19 12.49
C MET A 157 -15.53 1.89 13.28
N ASN A 158 -16.11 0.73 13.03
CA ASN A 158 -17.09 0.18 13.93
C ASN A 158 -16.33 -0.22 15.21
N GLU A 159 -16.86 0.16 16.39
CA GLU A 159 -16.30 -0.20 17.70
C GLU A 159 -16.14 -1.72 17.88
N ASN A 160 -16.82 -2.52 17.04
CA ASN A 160 -16.75 -3.98 17.01
C ASN A 160 -15.76 -4.55 15.99
N ASP A 161 -15.05 -3.72 15.22
CA ASP A 161 -14.04 -4.22 14.29
C ASP A 161 -12.85 -4.75 15.07
N PRO A 162 -12.34 -5.94 14.76
CA PRO A 162 -11.20 -6.50 15.47
C PRO A 162 -9.96 -5.62 15.29
N ASP A 163 -9.39 -5.12 16.40
CA ASP A 163 -8.21 -4.24 16.39
C ASP A 163 -7.00 -4.81 15.62
N TYR A 164 -6.90 -6.13 15.52
CA TYR A 164 -5.79 -6.82 14.89
C TYR A 164 -5.87 -6.87 13.36
N ILE A 165 -7.08 -6.68 12.77
CA ILE A 165 -7.26 -6.63 11.30
C ILE A 165 -7.67 -5.25 10.81
N PHE A 166 -7.79 -4.29 11.71
CA PHE A 166 -8.13 -2.92 11.35
C PHE A 166 -7.12 -1.94 11.92
N LYS A 167 -6.36 -1.34 11.04
CA LYS A 167 -5.42 -0.26 11.35
C LYS A 167 -5.74 0.93 10.45
N GLN A 168 -5.30 2.09 10.84
CA GLN A 168 -5.61 3.33 10.14
C GLN A 168 -4.33 4.01 9.64
N PHE A 169 -4.30 4.30 8.35
CA PHE A 169 -3.35 5.28 7.84
C PHE A 169 -3.71 6.67 8.37
N ARG A 170 -2.71 7.47 8.69
CA ARG A 170 -2.89 8.92 8.80
C ARG A 170 -2.78 9.50 7.40
N PRO A 171 -3.72 10.36 6.97
CA PRO A 171 -3.52 11.13 5.76
C PRO A 171 -2.28 12.02 5.91
N TYR A 172 -1.73 12.43 4.81
CA TYR A 172 -0.57 13.31 4.75
C TYR A 172 -0.71 14.51 5.70
N LEU A 173 0.40 14.85 6.35
CA LEU A 173 0.54 16.09 7.10
C LEU A 173 0.69 17.27 6.15
#